data_327706ad1c4c8c7a08c67b34179781ef
#
_entry.id   327706ad1c4c8c7a08c67b34179781ef
#
_cell.length_a   1.000
_cell.length_b   1.000
_cell.length_c   1.000
_cell.angle_alpha   90.00
_cell.angle_beta   90.00
_cell.angle_gamma   90.00
#
_symmetry.space_group_name_H-M   'P 1'
#
loop_
_entity.id
_entity.type
_entity.pdbx_description
1 polymer ?
#
loop_
_entity_poly.entity_id
_entity_poly.type
_entity_poly.pdbx_seq_one_letter_code
_entity_poly.pdbx_strand_id
1 'polypeptide(L)'
;MGPIGLANLGLANRSVPLISIISPLRTALSLLLLAALLVYCLHVHGKTAFVQSQATLPGNPETSFDFVNSIGVNTHLNYFDRIYGNFPLVEQELKSIGILHLRDGVHLANQDYNLALYGRWIQLGSLGIRFDAVLDPRSNLGPLNARLLEHVDQLAGHAIESFEGPNELDISNVADWPSVDRNYEICLFESTRAMTDESHIRVIGPSLAAASNAPQLGNISTQIDEGNLHPYPAGKMPSIIFPEQIDLDRIMAADKGIVFTESGYHNAVNDHRAQPGISEAAAAKYIPRLFLEDFAHGVLRTYLYEFMDEAADPGLGDAELNWGLVRADGSEKPAFRAMKNLIAELNDRAEPAQLGHLDWTLSPTDSRIHCLLLRKSSGEFDLVFWQEISSYDLRRGLDIENPSIPSVLTFGRHAARVTVYDPVRQSAPLHSFDHVGSVPLAIPDEPLVVEVAF
;
A
#
# COMPACT_ATOMS: atom_id res chain seq x y z
N MET A 1 -42.42 45.60 34.68
CA MET A 1 -43.49 45.48 35.69
C MET A 1 -43.37 44.12 36.33
N GLY A 2 -42.88 44.14 37.54
CA GLY A 2 -42.83 42.99 38.45
C GLY A 2 -44.12 42.95 39.30
N PRO A 3 -44.08 42.42 40.48
CA PRO A 3 -43.90 41.05 40.91
C PRO A 3 -45.13 40.65 41.79
N ILE A 4 -45.09 39.53 42.51
CA ILE A 4 -45.82 39.20 43.76
C ILE A 4 -45.97 37.66 43.76
N GLY A 5 -45.60 36.81 44.69
CA GLY A 5 -45.36 37.03 46.11
C GLY A 5 -45.87 35.79 46.86
N LEU A 6 -44.96 35.16 47.65
CA LEU A 6 -45.14 34.50 48.91
C LEU A 6 -46.40 33.61 49.19
N ALA A 7 -46.17 32.35 49.63
CA ALA A 7 -46.44 32.02 51.03
C ALA A 7 -45.93 30.61 51.41
N ASN A 8 -45.15 30.59 52.49
CA ASN A 8 -44.82 29.49 53.35
C ASN A 8 -46.01 28.74 53.90
N LEU A 9 -45.86 27.44 54.10
CA LEU A 9 -46.32 26.75 55.32
C LEU A 9 -45.52 25.46 55.49
N GLY A 10 -44.70 25.46 56.51
CA GLY A 10 -43.97 24.30 56.97
C GLY A 10 -44.86 23.35 57.75
N LEU A 11 -44.46 22.10 57.75
CA LEU A 11 -44.68 21.17 58.85
C LEU A 11 -43.53 20.14 58.90
N ALA A 12 -42.90 20.12 60.05
CA ALA A 12 -41.90 19.13 60.46
C ALA A 12 -42.53 17.74 60.58
N ASN A 13 -41.84 16.66 60.25
CA ASN A 13 -41.42 15.70 61.24
C ASN A 13 -40.81 14.39 60.71
N ARG A 14 -39.79 14.02 61.43
CA ARG A 14 -39.28 12.69 61.78
C ARG A 14 -38.65 11.82 60.69
N SER A 15 -37.33 11.84 60.74
CA SER A 15 -36.38 10.83 60.30
C SER A 15 -36.65 9.46 60.97
N VAL A 16 -36.81 8.45 60.17
CA VAL A 16 -36.63 7.04 60.58
C VAL A 16 -35.51 6.48 59.67
N PRO A 17 -34.44 5.90 60.21
CA PRO A 17 -33.38 5.32 59.39
C PRO A 17 -33.82 3.97 58.84
N LEU A 18 -34.05 3.86 57.56
CA LEU A 18 -34.16 2.58 56.84
C LEU A 18 -32.78 1.97 56.75
N ILE A 19 -32.45 1.05 57.62
CA ILE A 19 -31.34 0.12 57.45
C ILE A 19 -31.73 -0.81 56.30
N SER A 20 -31.21 -0.52 55.09
CA SER A 20 -31.36 -1.46 53.97
C SER A 20 -30.39 -2.63 54.23
N ILE A 21 -30.95 -3.77 54.57
CA ILE A 21 -30.26 -5.06 54.61
C ILE A 21 -29.94 -5.41 53.14
N ILE A 22 -28.73 -5.11 52.70
CA ILE A 22 -28.21 -5.57 51.41
C ILE A 22 -28.00 -7.08 51.53
N SER A 23 -28.82 -7.86 50.87
CA SER A 23 -28.79 -9.32 50.92
C SER A 23 -27.42 -9.83 50.44
N PRO A 24 -26.78 -10.78 51.12
CA PRO A 24 -25.48 -11.35 50.75
C PRO A 24 -25.51 -12.03 49.36
N LEU A 25 -26.68 -12.31 48.80
CA LEU A 25 -26.84 -12.85 47.46
C LEU A 25 -26.47 -11.83 46.34
N ARG A 26 -26.74 -10.55 46.56
CA ARG A 26 -26.37 -9.52 45.56
C ARG A 26 -24.87 -9.27 45.51
N THR A 27 -24.19 -9.32 46.65
CA THR A 27 -22.73 -9.17 46.72
C THR A 27 -22.01 -10.39 46.11
N ALA A 28 -22.53 -11.60 46.32
CA ALA A 28 -21.97 -12.81 45.72
C ALA A 28 -22.15 -12.83 44.17
N LEU A 29 -23.30 -12.36 43.68
CA LEU A 29 -23.57 -12.29 42.23
C LEU A 29 -22.72 -11.24 41.53
N SER A 30 -22.47 -10.09 42.18
CA SER A 30 -21.58 -9.04 41.67
C SER A 30 -20.10 -9.48 41.63
N LEU A 31 -19.66 -10.23 42.64
CA LEU A 31 -18.30 -10.79 42.70
C LEU A 31 -18.10 -11.90 41.64
N LEU A 32 -19.09 -12.72 41.39
CA LEU A 32 -19.06 -13.74 40.36
C LEU A 32 -19.06 -13.14 38.94
N LEU A 33 -19.83 -12.06 38.71
CA LEU A 33 -19.80 -11.31 37.44
C LEU A 33 -18.46 -10.60 37.23
N LEU A 34 -17.87 -9.99 38.26
CA LEU A 34 -16.54 -9.39 38.16
C LEU A 34 -15.45 -10.45 37.90
N ALA A 35 -15.53 -11.61 38.56
CA ALA A 35 -14.59 -12.71 38.33
C ALA A 35 -14.77 -13.31 36.92
N ALA A 36 -15.96 -13.43 36.40
CA ALA A 36 -16.24 -13.87 35.04
C ALA A 36 -15.76 -12.86 34.00
N LEU A 37 -15.92 -11.54 34.25
CA LEU A 37 -15.36 -10.49 33.39
C LEU A 37 -13.83 -10.48 33.42
N LEU A 38 -13.20 -10.68 34.59
CA LEU A 38 -11.74 -10.78 34.70
C LEU A 38 -11.19 -12.02 33.96
N VAL A 39 -11.87 -13.17 34.10
CA VAL A 39 -11.48 -14.40 33.37
C VAL A 39 -11.72 -14.23 31.88
N TYR A 40 -12.77 -13.54 31.45
CA TYR A 40 -13.03 -13.22 30.04
C TYR A 40 -11.96 -12.24 29.51
N CYS A 41 -11.65 -11.18 30.25
CA CYS A 41 -10.56 -10.26 29.88
C CYS A 41 -9.18 -10.96 29.86
N LEU A 42 -8.89 -11.87 30.78
CA LEU A 42 -7.65 -12.65 30.78
C LEU A 42 -7.62 -13.69 29.66
N HIS A 43 -8.79 -14.23 29.22
CA HIS A 43 -8.85 -15.11 28.06
C HIS A 43 -8.77 -14.37 26.72
N VAL A 44 -9.30 -13.15 26.63
CA VAL A 44 -9.19 -12.31 25.43
C VAL A 44 -7.80 -11.68 25.31
N HIS A 45 -7.13 -11.37 26.42
CA HIS A 45 -5.75 -10.85 26.40
C HIS A 45 -4.67 -11.95 26.44
N GLY A 46 -5.06 -13.21 26.66
CA GLY A 46 -4.12 -14.34 26.75
C GLY A 46 -3.89 -15.13 25.47
N LYS A 47 -4.48 -14.72 24.33
CA LYS A 47 -4.33 -15.43 23.05
C LYS A 47 -3.99 -14.55 21.87
N THR A 48 -3.37 -13.41 22.09
CA THR A 48 -2.50 -12.81 21.09
C THR A 48 -1.05 -13.04 21.50
N ALA A 49 -0.67 -14.32 21.62
CA ALA A 49 0.68 -14.67 21.23
C ALA A 49 0.70 -14.34 19.73
N PHE A 50 1.32 -13.23 19.36
CA PHE A 50 1.88 -13.07 18.04
C PHE A 50 2.64 -14.37 17.78
N VAL A 51 2.08 -15.25 16.97
CA VAL A 51 2.88 -16.25 16.29
C VAL A 51 3.76 -15.41 15.38
N GLN A 52 4.94 -15.06 15.88
CA GLN A 52 6.03 -14.58 15.05
C GLN A 52 6.23 -15.70 14.04
N SER A 53 5.65 -15.51 12.85
CA SER A 53 5.96 -16.36 11.71
C SER A 53 7.49 -16.35 11.65
N GLN A 54 8.12 -17.50 11.90
CA GLN A 54 9.53 -17.63 11.54
C GLN A 54 9.57 -17.31 10.07
N ALA A 55 10.29 -16.25 9.70
CA ALA A 55 10.53 -15.94 8.31
C ALA A 55 11.14 -17.20 7.69
N THR A 56 10.33 -17.97 6.99
CA THR A 56 10.80 -19.10 6.19
C THR A 56 11.49 -18.45 5.01
N LEU A 57 12.81 -18.61 4.95
CA LEU A 57 13.58 -18.16 3.80
C LEU A 57 12.99 -18.82 2.54
N PRO A 58 12.78 -18.07 1.45
CA PRO A 58 12.08 -18.56 0.27
C PRO A 58 12.82 -19.77 -0.34
N GLY A 59 12.09 -20.85 -0.57
CA GLY A 59 12.64 -22.07 -1.20
C GLY A 59 12.60 -22.01 -2.73
N ASN A 60 11.61 -21.34 -3.28
CA ASN A 60 11.42 -21.19 -4.72
C ASN A 60 11.52 -19.71 -5.11
N PRO A 61 12.15 -19.40 -6.25
CA PRO A 61 12.20 -18.02 -6.72
C PRO A 61 10.87 -17.62 -7.37
N GLU A 62 10.54 -16.32 -7.26
CA GLU A 62 9.62 -15.61 -8.14
C GLU A 62 10.40 -14.97 -9.29
N THR A 63 9.76 -14.28 -10.22
CA THR A 63 10.49 -13.62 -11.31
C THR A 63 10.82 -12.16 -10.94
N SER A 64 12.00 -11.70 -11.34
CA SER A 64 12.34 -10.26 -11.24
C SER A 64 11.42 -9.42 -12.11
N PHE A 65 10.97 -9.97 -13.27
CA PHE A 65 9.99 -9.35 -14.14
C PHE A 65 8.67 -9.08 -13.42
N ASP A 66 8.08 -10.08 -12.75
CA ASP A 66 6.81 -9.91 -12.03
C ASP A 66 6.95 -8.93 -10.86
N PHE A 67 8.08 -8.99 -10.14
CA PHE A 67 8.32 -8.04 -9.05
C PHE A 67 8.34 -6.59 -9.57
N VAL A 68 9.14 -6.29 -10.60
CA VAL A 68 9.20 -4.93 -11.15
C VAL A 68 7.87 -4.51 -11.76
N ASN A 69 7.15 -5.44 -12.40
CA ASN A 69 5.83 -5.22 -12.97
C ASN A 69 4.73 -5.05 -11.88
N SER A 70 4.99 -5.43 -10.64
CA SER A 70 4.08 -5.20 -9.51
C SER A 70 4.15 -3.79 -8.93
N ILE A 71 5.06 -2.94 -9.42
CA ILE A 71 5.30 -1.60 -8.91
C ILE A 71 4.50 -0.58 -9.72
N GLY A 72 3.56 0.10 -9.08
CA GLY A 72 2.79 1.21 -9.64
C GLY A 72 2.88 2.47 -8.80
N VAL A 73 2.33 3.57 -9.30
CA VAL A 73 2.25 4.85 -8.60
C VAL A 73 1.00 5.63 -9.00
N ASN A 74 0.41 6.32 -8.02
CA ASN A 74 -0.71 7.24 -8.26
C ASN A 74 -0.22 8.55 -8.87
N THR A 75 -0.97 9.08 -9.83
CA THR A 75 -0.73 10.38 -10.46
C THR A 75 -2.00 11.21 -10.52
N HIS A 76 -1.84 12.53 -10.67
CA HIS A 76 -2.93 13.47 -10.84
C HIS A 76 -2.70 14.30 -12.11
N LEU A 77 -2.66 13.63 -13.26
CA LEU A 77 -2.34 14.25 -14.55
C LEU A 77 -3.34 15.36 -14.98
N ASN A 78 -4.49 15.40 -14.33
CA ASN A 78 -5.51 16.44 -14.51
C ASN A 78 -5.25 17.71 -13.68
N TYR A 79 -4.25 17.75 -12.77
CA TYR A 79 -3.91 18.93 -11.97
C TYR A 79 -2.98 19.86 -12.77
N PHE A 80 -3.56 20.58 -13.74
CA PHE A 80 -2.83 21.46 -14.63
C PHE A 80 -2.23 22.70 -13.97
N ASP A 81 -2.76 23.09 -12.82
CA ASP A 81 -2.38 24.27 -12.02
C ASP A 81 -1.39 23.96 -10.89
N ARG A 82 -0.96 22.71 -10.77
CA ARG A 82 0.01 22.23 -9.78
C ARG A 82 1.29 21.74 -10.44
N ILE A 83 2.15 21.01 -9.71
CA ILE A 83 3.39 20.48 -10.27
C ILE A 83 3.15 19.61 -11.51
N TYR A 84 2.05 18.85 -11.55
CA TYR A 84 1.66 18.06 -12.71
C TYR A 84 1.39 18.93 -13.96
N GLY A 85 1.19 20.25 -13.81
CA GLY A 85 1.17 21.20 -14.92
C GLY A 85 2.49 21.28 -15.69
N ASN A 86 3.62 20.98 -15.05
CA ASN A 86 4.93 20.84 -15.71
C ASN A 86 5.08 19.41 -16.25
N PHE A 87 4.27 19.03 -17.23
CA PHE A 87 4.24 17.68 -17.78
C PHE A 87 5.59 17.16 -18.30
N PRO A 88 6.48 17.97 -18.92
CA PRO A 88 7.84 17.51 -19.27
C PRO A 88 8.64 16.99 -18.08
N LEU A 89 8.48 17.59 -16.89
CA LEU A 89 9.10 17.10 -15.65
C LEU A 89 8.48 15.76 -15.22
N VAL A 90 7.14 15.65 -15.24
CA VAL A 90 6.44 14.40 -14.90
C VAL A 90 6.94 13.26 -15.78
N GLU A 91 6.99 13.45 -17.09
CA GLU A 91 7.50 12.46 -18.04
C GLU A 91 8.95 12.10 -17.78
N GLN A 92 9.80 13.09 -17.53
CA GLN A 92 11.22 12.90 -17.23
C GLN A 92 11.40 12.02 -15.98
N GLU A 93 10.70 12.34 -14.91
CA GLU A 93 10.85 11.61 -13.64
C GLU A 93 10.25 10.20 -13.71
N LEU A 94 9.14 9.99 -14.41
CA LEU A 94 8.58 8.65 -14.67
C LEU A 94 9.57 7.78 -15.48
N LYS A 95 10.19 8.33 -16.51
CA LYS A 95 11.24 7.63 -17.27
C LYS A 95 12.46 7.34 -16.42
N SER A 96 12.81 8.26 -15.53
CA SER A 96 14.00 8.18 -14.68
C SER A 96 13.84 7.08 -13.63
N ILE A 97 12.67 6.96 -12.99
CA ILE A 97 12.42 5.95 -11.95
C ILE A 97 12.14 4.57 -12.53
N GLY A 98 11.58 4.48 -13.74
CA GLY A 98 11.32 3.22 -14.44
C GLY A 98 10.01 2.53 -14.08
N ILE A 99 9.06 3.20 -13.42
CA ILE A 99 7.71 2.68 -13.13
C ILE A 99 6.87 2.71 -14.41
N LEU A 100 6.17 1.61 -14.70
CA LEU A 100 5.38 1.44 -15.93
C LEU A 100 3.87 1.39 -15.68
N HIS A 101 3.40 1.42 -14.44
CA HIS A 101 2.00 1.35 -14.08
C HIS A 101 1.59 2.59 -13.31
N LEU A 102 0.61 3.32 -13.86
CA LEU A 102 0.06 4.52 -13.23
C LEU A 102 -1.41 4.30 -12.90
N ARG A 103 -1.84 4.79 -11.75
CA ARG A 103 -3.25 4.91 -11.40
C ARG A 103 -3.64 6.38 -11.49
N ASP A 104 -4.72 6.68 -12.23
CA ASP A 104 -5.22 8.04 -12.39
C ASP A 104 -6.73 8.07 -12.63
N GLY A 105 -7.39 9.18 -12.31
CA GLY A 105 -8.83 9.33 -12.45
C GLY A 105 -9.28 9.60 -13.89
N VAL A 106 -10.40 9.00 -14.29
CA VAL A 106 -11.07 9.33 -15.55
C VAL A 106 -11.86 10.61 -15.39
N HIS A 107 -11.51 11.62 -16.18
CA HIS A 107 -12.18 12.92 -16.22
C HIS A 107 -12.59 13.27 -17.64
N LEU A 108 -13.86 13.64 -17.84
CA LEU A 108 -14.37 14.10 -19.12
C LEU A 108 -14.96 15.51 -18.95
N ALA A 109 -14.57 16.41 -19.83
CA ALA A 109 -15.08 17.77 -19.87
C ALA A 109 -15.26 18.24 -21.32
N ASN A 110 -14.90 19.47 -21.64
CA ASN A 110 -14.91 19.95 -23.02
C ASN A 110 -13.75 19.36 -23.84
N GLN A 111 -13.81 19.55 -25.16
CA GLN A 111 -12.82 19.00 -26.09
C GLN A 111 -11.38 19.43 -25.76
N ASP A 112 -11.16 20.70 -25.43
CA ASP A 112 -9.81 21.21 -25.17
C ASP A 112 -9.21 20.56 -23.91
N TYR A 113 -10.02 20.38 -22.86
CA TYR A 113 -9.62 19.69 -21.65
C TYR A 113 -9.29 18.22 -21.93
N ASN A 114 -10.15 17.51 -22.65
CA ASN A 114 -9.93 16.12 -22.99
C ASN A 114 -8.66 15.95 -23.83
N LEU A 115 -8.43 16.78 -24.82
CA LEU A 115 -7.19 16.78 -25.61
C LEU A 115 -5.95 17.03 -24.74
N ALA A 116 -6.02 17.94 -23.79
CA ALA A 116 -4.90 18.25 -22.91
C ALA A 116 -4.60 17.09 -21.96
N LEU A 117 -5.61 16.50 -21.31
CA LEU A 117 -5.42 15.38 -20.37
C LEU A 117 -4.99 14.10 -21.09
N TYR A 118 -5.79 13.65 -22.07
CA TYR A 118 -5.51 12.37 -22.72
C TYR A 118 -4.34 12.44 -23.69
N GLY A 119 -3.94 13.63 -24.13
CA GLY A 119 -2.65 13.83 -24.80
C GLY A 119 -1.46 13.41 -23.94
N ARG A 120 -1.53 13.63 -22.61
CA ARG A 120 -0.52 13.15 -21.64
C ARG A 120 -0.55 11.62 -21.53
N TRP A 121 -1.74 11.03 -21.42
CA TRP A 121 -1.90 9.56 -21.37
C TRP A 121 -1.35 8.88 -22.62
N ILE A 122 -1.69 9.41 -23.82
CA ILE A 122 -1.14 8.90 -25.09
C ILE A 122 0.40 8.99 -25.11
N GLN A 123 0.96 10.12 -24.66
CA GLN A 123 2.41 10.31 -24.66
C GLN A 123 3.11 9.33 -23.70
N LEU A 124 2.60 9.16 -22.49
CA LEU A 124 3.11 8.18 -21.54
C LEU A 124 2.89 6.74 -22.03
N GLY A 125 1.73 6.44 -22.60
CA GLY A 125 1.41 5.14 -23.21
C GLY A 125 2.39 4.76 -24.33
N SER A 126 2.86 5.75 -25.11
CA SER A 126 3.88 5.53 -26.17
C SER A 126 5.24 5.11 -25.60
N LEU A 127 5.49 5.34 -24.32
CA LEU A 127 6.69 4.92 -23.59
C LEU A 127 6.54 3.52 -22.95
N GLY A 128 5.39 2.86 -23.14
CA GLY A 128 5.08 1.57 -22.56
C GLY A 128 4.35 1.64 -21.22
N ILE A 129 4.05 2.85 -20.72
CA ILE A 129 3.29 3.03 -19.48
C ILE A 129 1.83 2.63 -19.70
N ARG A 130 1.24 1.98 -18.70
CA ARG A 130 -0.16 1.54 -18.66
C ARG A 130 -0.90 2.20 -17.52
N PHE A 131 -2.21 2.34 -17.68
CA PHE A 131 -3.06 3.02 -16.73
C PHE A 131 -4.10 2.09 -16.12
N ASP A 132 -4.16 2.11 -14.79
CA ASP A 132 -5.35 1.78 -14.03
C ASP A 132 -6.22 3.04 -13.97
N ALA A 133 -7.40 2.96 -14.59
CA ALA A 133 -8.27 4.10 -14.85
C ALA A 133 -9.45 4.08 -13.87
N VAL A 134 -9.43 4.97 -12.86
CA VAL A 134 -10.46 5.02 -11.81
C VAL A 134 -11.73 5.68 -12.37
N LEU A 135 -12.85 4.96 -12.28
CA LEU A 135 -14.18 5.46 -12.59
C LEU A 135 -14.99 5.60 -11.30
N ASP A 136 -15.52 6.78 -11.07
CA ASP A 136 -16.22 7.13 -9.83
C ASP A 136 -17.58 7.77 -10.12
N PRO A 137 -18.66 7.38 -9.42
CA PRO A 137 -19.97 7.95 -9.63
C PRO A 137 -20.03 9.47 -9.34
N ARG A 138 -19.06 9.98 -8.58
CA ARG A 138 -18.93 11.42 -8.28
C ARG A 138 -18.31 12.24 -9.43
N SER A 139 -17.70 11.57 -10.42
CA SER A 139 -16.99 12.22 -11.53
C SER A 139 -17.87 12.73 -12.67
N ASN A 140 -19.21 12.66 -12.55
CA ASN A 140 -20.18 13.12 -13.55
C ASN A 140 -19.97 12.56 -14.97
N LEU A 141 -19.49 11.34 -15.09
CA LEU A 141 -19.23 10.67 -16.39
C LEU A 141 -20.53 10.28 -17.12
N GLY A 142 -21.66 10.33 -16.41
CA GLY A 142 -22.93 9.80 -16.88
C GLY A 142 -23.05 8.29 -16.65
N PRO A 143 -24.11 7.64 -17.19
CA PRO A 143 -24.29 6.21 -17.02
C PRO A 143 -23.19 5.40 -17.72
N LEU A 144 -22.57 4.48 -16.97
CA LEU A 144 -21.60 3.54 -17.53
C LEU A 144 -22.24 2.66 -18.62
N ASN A 145 -21.54 2.47 -19.72
CA ASN A 145 -21.87 1.55 -20.78
C ASN A 145 -20.63 1.32 -21.65
N ALA A 146 -20.61 0.24 -22.42
CA ALA A 146 -19.48 -0.13 -23.27
C ALA A 146 -18.99 1.01 -24.18
N ARG A 147 -19.91 1.78 -24.77
CA ARG A 147 -19.55 2.89 -25.68
C ARG A 147 -18.79 4.01 -24.94
N LEU A 148 -19.14 4.30 -23.68
CA LEU A 148 -18.42 5.28 -22.87
C LEU A 148 -17.00 4.76 -22.56
N LEU A 149 -16.87 3.51 -22.16
CA LEU A 149 -15.56 2.91 -21.84
C LEU A 149 -14.68 2.81 -23.09
N GLU A 150 -15.22 2.38 -24.23
CA GLU A 150 -14.52 2.40 -25.53
C GLU A 150 -14.05 3.81 -25.90
N HIS A 151 -14.88 4.82 -25.64
CA HIS A 151 -14.50 6.22 -25.91
C HIS A 151 -13.36 6.68 -25.01
N VAL A 152 -13.39 6.33 -23.71
CA VAL A 152 -12.31 6.66 -22.75
C VAL A 152 -11.01 5.99 -23.16
N ASP A 153 -11.05 4.71 -23.50
CA ASP A 153 -9.86 3.97 -23.93
C ASP A 153 -9.28 4.50 -25.24
N GLN A 154 -10.14 4.86 -26.21
CA GLN A 154 -9.70 5.53 -27.45
C GLN A 154 -9.04 6.88 -27.17
N LEU A 155 -9.61 7.70 -26.25
CA LEU A 155 -9.00 8.96 -25.82
C LEU A 155 -7.62 8.74 -25.18
N ALA A 156 -7.48 7.68 -24.39
CA ALA A 156 -6.21 7.29 -23.74
C ALA A 156 -5.21 6.62 -24.73
N GLY A 157 -5.55 6.46 -26.00
CA GLY A 157 -4.68 5.83 -26.99
C GLY A 157 -4.44 4.34 -26.72
N HIS A 158 -5.42 3.64 -26.17
CA HIS A 158 -5.36 2.21 -25.78
C HIS A 158 -4.24 1.91 -24.75
N ALA A 159 -3.98 2.85 -23.86
CA ALA A 159 -2.99 2.68 -22.80
C ALA A 159 -3.61 2.16 -21.48
N ILE A 160 -4.94 1.95 -21.44
CA ILE A 160 -5.64 1.44 -20.23
C ILE A 160 -5.41 -0.07 -20.14
N GLU A 161 -4.97 -0.54 -18.97
CA GLU A 161 -4.82 -1.95 -18.63
C GLU A 161 -5.94 -2.45 -17.70
N SER A 162 -6.51 -1.55 -16.90
CA SER A 162 -7.61 -1.85 -16.00
C SER A 162 -8.54 -0.64 -15.84
N PHE A 163 -9.80 -0.95 -15.57
CA PHE A 163 -10.76 -0.01 -15.00
C PHE A 163 -10.96 -0.35 -13.54
N GLU A 164 -10.84 0.64 -12.67
CA GLU A 164 -11.10 0.52 -11.24
C GLU A 164 -12.47 1.10 -10.90
N GLY A 165 -13.16 0.46 -9.97
CA GLY A 165 -14.43 0.92 -9.43
C GLY A 165 -14.33 2.17 -8.55
N PRO A 166 -15.39 2.50 -7.79
CA PRO A 166 -15.41 3.72 -7.01
C PRO A 166 -14.31 3.82 -5.97
N ASN A 167 -13.73 5.04 -5.84
CA ASN A 167 -12.70 5.32 -4.86
C ASN A 167 -13.29 5.68 -3.49
N GLU A 168 -13.07 4.84 -2.48
CA GLU A 168 -13.33 5.13 -1.05
C GLU A 168 -14.73 5.72 -0.75
N LEU A 169 -15.79 5.12 -1.31
CA LEU A 169 -17.14 5.55 -1.00
C LEU A 169 -17.52 5.31 0.47
N ASP A 170 -16.85 4.36 1.13
CA ASP A 170 -17.10 3.95 2.51
C ASP A 170 -16.84 5.06 3.54
N ILE A 171 -15.96 6.02 3.24
CA ILE A 171 -15.70 7.21 4.07
C ILE A 171 -16.30 8.50 3.48
N SER A 172 -16.97 8.39 2.35
CA SER A 172 -17.65 9.52 1.72
C SER A 172 -19.01 9.80 2.37
N ASN A 173 -19.61 10.94 2.06
CA ASN A 173 -20.97 11.27 2.50
C ASN A 173 -22.07 10.64 1.60
N VAL A 174 -21.76 9.60 0.85
CA VAL A 174 -22.71 8.90 -0.02
C VAL A 174 -23.62 8.02 0.85
N ALA A 175 -24.91 8.35 0.87
CA ALA A 175 -25.89 7.52 1.60
C ALA A 175 -26.01 6.15 0.92
N ASP A 176 -26.07 5.08 1.75
CA ASP A 176 -26.14 3.69 1.27
C ASP A 176 -24.98 3.34 0.29
N TRP A 177 -23.79 3.81 0.62
CA TRP A 177 -22.59 3.58 -0.18
C TRP A 177 -22.39 2.11 -0.61
N PRO A 178 -22.71 1.07 0.23
CA PRO A 178 -22.49 -0.30 -0.20
C PRO A 178 -23.37 -0.73 -1.37
N SER A 179 -24.59 -0.16 -1.45
CA SER A 179 -25.49 -0.41 -2.60
C SER A 179 -25.04 0.38 -3.83
N VAL A 180 -24.55 1.60 -3.64
CA VAL A 180 -24.02 2.43 -4.73
C VAL A 180 -22.80 1.75 -5.34
N ASP A 181 -21.85 1.32 -4.51
CA ASP A 181 -20.66 0.58 -4.91
C ASP A 181 -20.99 -0.67 -5.73
N ARG A 182 -21.78 -1.58 -5.15
CA ARG A 182 -22.16 -2.82 -5.84
C ARG A 182 -22.85 -2.58 -7.18
N ASN A 183 -23.78 -1.63 -7.24
CA ASN A 183 -24.49 -1.33 -8.48
C ASN A 183 -23.56 -0.70 -9.53
N TYR A 184 -22.64 0.16 -9.11
CA TYR A 184 -21.66 0.76 -10.00
C TYR A 184 -20.71 -0.31 -10.54
N GLU A 185 -20.22 -1.21 -9.69
CA GLU A 185 -19.32 -2.29 -10.06
C GLU A 185 -19.96 -3.29 -11.03
N ILE A 186 -21.24 -3.66 -10.82
CA ILE A 186 -21.99 -4.46 -11.77
C ILE A 186 -22.02 -3.78 -13.15
N CYS A 187 -22.37 -2.48 -13.19
CA CYS A 187 -22.41 -1.72 -14.42
C CYS A 187 -21.03 -1.61 -15.09
N LEU A 188 -19.97 -1.41 -14.30
CA LEU A 188 -18.60 -1.32 -14.81
C LEU A 188 -18.18 -2.65 -15.43
N PHE A 189 -18.33 -3.75 -14.72
CA PHE A 189 -17.97 -5.08 -15.17
C PHE A 189 -18.74 -5.48 -16.45
N GLU A 190 -20.07 -5.35 -16.45
CA GLU A 190 -20.89 -5.67 -17.60
C GLU A 190 -20.55 -4.80 -18.83
N SER A 191 -20.29 -3.49 -18.60
CA SER A 191 -19.90 -2.57 -19.67
C SER A 191 -18.54 -2.90 -20.26
N THR A 192 -17.56 -3.23 -19.42
CA THR A 192 -16.22 -3.64 -19.88
C THR A 192 -16.29 -4.93 -20.69
N ARG A 193 -17.07 -5.91 -20.25
CA ARG A 193 -17.26 -7.17 -20.98
C ARG A 193 -18.05 -7.03 -22.29
N ALA A 194 -18.78 -5.94 -22.46
CA ALA A 194 -19.52 -5.62 -23.69
C ALA A 194 -18.73 -4.75 -24.68
N MET A 195 -17.52 -4.32 -24.34
CA MET A 195 -16.62 -3.62 -25.26
C MET A 195 -16.18 -4.54 -26.40
N THR A 196 -16.01 -3.96 -27.59
CA THR A 196 -15.47 -4.68 -28.74
C THR A 196 -13.94 -4.67 -28.71
N ASP A 197 -13.32 -5.83 -28.90
CA ASP A 197 -11.86 -6.03 -29.03
C ASP A 197 -11.00 -5.69 -27.77
N GLU A 198 -11.63 -5.43 -26.61
CA GLU A 198 -10.93 -4.99 -25.37
C GLU A 198 -10.93 -6.06 -24.27
N SER A 199 -10.85 -7.33 -24.64
CA SER A 199 -10.88 -8.46 -23.69
C SER A 199 -9.68 -8.50 -22.72
N HIS A 200 -8.67 -7.66 -22.93
CA HIS A 200 -7.48 -7.56 -22.08
C HIS A 200 -7.66 -6.59 -20.92
N ILE A 201 -8.63 -5.66 -20.98
CA ILE A 201 -8.87 -4.69 -19.90
C ILE A 201 -9.51 -5.41 -18.70
N ARG A 202 -8.86 -5.31 -17.56
CA ARG A 202 -9.30 -5.92 -16.30
C ARG A 202 -10.23 -4.97 -15.56
N VAL A 203 -11.05 -5.53 -14.66
CA VAL A 203 -11.86 -4.76 -13.73
C VAL A 203 -11.33 -5.00 -12.32
N ILE A 204 -10.76 -3.97 -11.73
CA ILE A 204 -10.33 -3.94 -10.33
C ILE A 204 -11.54 -3.47 -9.51
N GLY A 205 -11.81 -4.15 -8.41
CA GLY A 205 -12.93 -3.80 -7.53
C GLY A 205 -12.79 -2.41 -6.90
N PRO A 206 -13.87 -1.89 -6.29
CA PRO A 206 -13.86 -0.61 -5.63
C PRO A 206 -12.90 -0.64 -4.45
N SER A 207 -12.21 0.47 -4.21
CA SER A 207 -11.33 0.60 -3.05
C SER A 207 -12.09 0.97 -1.78
N LEU A 208 -11.63 0.45 -0.65
CA LEU A 208 -12.12 0.85 0.68
C LEU A 208 -10.99 1.51 1.46
N ALA A 209 -11.25 2.71 1.99
CA ALA A 209 -10.34 3.40 2.90
C ALA A 209 -10.24 2.69 4.25
N ALA A 210 -11.35 2.12 4.72
CA ALA A 210 -11.40 1.33 5.93
C ALA A 210 -11.74 -0.13 5.58
N ALA A 211 -10.71 -0.97 5.45
CA ALA A 211 -10.88 -2.38 5.11
C ALA A 211 -11.87 -3.14 6.02
N SER A 212 -12.03 -2.68 7.28
CA SER A 212 -13.06 -3.20 8.20
C SER A 212 -14.51 -3.01 7.71
N ASN A 213 -14.73 -2.21 6.67
CA ASN A 213 -16.02 -2.03 6.00
C ASN A 213 -16.31 -3.10 4.94
N ALA A 214 -15.34 -3.95 4.60
CA ALA A 214 -15.51 -5.04 3.64
C ALA A 214 -16.75 -5.93 3.89
N PRO A 215 -17.13 -6.28 5.14
CA PRO A 215 -18.36 -7.03 5.40
C PRO A 215 -19.65 -6.29 5.00
N GLN A 216 -19.65 -4.95 4.93
CA GLN A 216 -20.82 -4.15 4.51
C GLN A 216 -20.97 -4.18 2.99
N LEU A 217 -19.86 -4.13 2.26
CA LEU A 217 -19.86 -4.30 0.81
C LEU A 217 -20.24 -5.75 0.43
N GLY A 218 -19.70 -6.72 1.17
CA GLY A 218 -19.95 -8.14 0.93
C GLY A 218 -19.21 -8.67 -0.30
N ASN A 219 -19.50 -9.90 -0.69
CA ASN A 219 -18.84 -10.57 -1.80
C ASN A 219 -19.28 -10.02 -3.17
N ILE A 220 -18.35 -9.51 -3.94
CA ILE A 220 -18.50 -8.98 -5.31
C ILE A 220 -17.61 -9.69 -6.33
N SER A 221 -17.04 -10.84 -5.97
CA SER A 221 -16.05 -11.57 -6.78
C SER A 221 -16.52 -11.97 -8.17
N THR A 222 -17.83 -11.97 -8.43
CA THR A 222 -18.40 -12.23 -9.74
C THR A 222 -18.47 -11.00 -10.65
N GLN A 223 -18.20 -9.82 -10.11
CA GLN A 223 -18.21 -8.52 -10.80
C GLN A 223 -16.83 -7.87 -10.91
N ILE A 224 -15.77 -8.58 -10.53
CA ILE A 224 -14.40 -8.08 -10.56
C ILE A 224 -13.44 -9.15 -11.09
N ASP A 225 -12.30 -8.73 -11.60
CA ASP A 225 -11.18 -9.62 -11.91
C ASP A 225 -10.19 -9.69 -10.77
N GLU A 226 -10.03 -8.59 -10.02
CA GLU A 226 -9.10 -8.44 -8.92
C GLU A 226 -9.76 -7.68 -7.75
N GLY A 227 -9.44 -8.10 -6.53
CA GLY A 227 -9.81 -7.39 -5.30
C GLY A 227 -8.96 -6.14 -5.09
N ASN A 228 -9.44 -5.23 -4.23
CA ASN A 228 -8.80 -3.95 -3.99
C ASN A 228 -9.00 -3.44 -2.57
N LEU A 229 -7.92 -2.91 -1.99
CA LEU A 229 -7.92 -2.18 -0.73
C LEU A 229 -6.89 -1.05 -0.75
N HIS A 230 -7.04 -0.09 0.18
CA HIS A 230 -6.06 0.98 0.44
C HIS A 230 -5.40 0.80 1.83
N PRO A 231 -4.48 -0.17 1.99
CA PRO A 231 -3.86 -0.44 3.27
C PRO A 231 -2.66 0.46 3.52
N TYR A 232 -2.85 1.53 4.29
CA TYR A 232 -1.75 2.40 4.71
C TYR A 232 -1.14 1.92 6.04
N PRO A 233 0.20 1.75 6.13
CA PRO A 233 0.85 1.32 7.37
C PRO A 233 0.85 2.37 8.49
N ALA A 234 0.37 3.58 8.23
CA ALA A 234 0.25 4.67 9.21
C ALA A 234 1.58 4.98 9.94
N GLY A 235 2.65 5.16 9.17
CA GLY A 235 3.99 5.49 9.65
C GLY A 235 4.74 4.34 10.34
N LYS A 236 4.15 3.15 10.43
CA LYS A 236 4.79 1.94 10.96
C LYS A 236 5.52 1.17 9.87
N MET A 237 6.24 0.11 10.24
CA MET A 237 6.88 -0.80 9.29
C MET A 237 5.84 -1.46 8.36
N PRO A 238 6.18 -1.75 7.09
CA PRO A 238 5.23 -2.22 6.08
C PRO A 238 4.46 -3.48 6.46
N SER A 239 5.11 -4.48 7.06
CA SER A 239 4.49 -5.76 7.40
C SER A 239 3.33 -5.68 8.39
N ILE A 240 3.11 -4.51 9.03
CA ILE A 240 2.06 -4.34 10.05
C ILE A 240 0.64 -4.55 9.49
N ILE A 241 0.46 -4.40 8.18
CA ILE A 241 -0.83 -4.56 7.53
C ILE A 241 -1.21 -6.04 7.29
N PHE A 242 -0.24 -6.96 7.37
CA PHE A 242 -0.49 -8.37 7.09
C PHE A 242 -0.64 -9.22 8.37
N PRO A 243 -1.41 -10.30 8.31
CA PRO A 243 -2.24 -10.80 7.20
C PRO A 243 -3.64 -10.14 7.11
N GLU A 244 -4.00 -9.26 8.04
CA GLU A 244 -5.36 -8.73 8.23
C GLU A 244 -5.97 -8.17 6.94
N GLN A 245 -5.20 -7.41 6.16
CA GLN A 245 -5.70 -6.78 4.93
C GLN A 245 -6.08 -7.83 3.87
N ILE A 246 -5.27 -8.88 3.73
CA ILE A 246 -5.57 -9.99 2.80
C ILE A 246 -6.87 -10.70 3.21
N ASP A 247 -7.04 -10.97 4.51
CA ASP A 247 -8.26 -11.65 5.01
C ASP A 247 -9.51 -10.80 4.81
N LEU A 248 -9.41 -9.47 4.94
CA LEU A 248 -10.52 -8.55 4.72
C LEU A 248 -10.86 -8.42 3.23
N ASP A 249 -9.87 -8.35 2.34
CA ASP A 249 -10.12 -8.34 0.89
C ASP A 249 -10.85 -9.61 0.43
N ARG A 250 -10.50 -10.77 0.96
CA ARG A 250 -11.16 -12.05 0.62
C ARG A 250 -12.65 -12.09 0.92
N ILE A 251 -13.15 -11.23 1.80
CA ILE A 251 -14.59 -11.08 2.02
C ILE A 251 -15.27 -10.54 0.76
N MET A 252 -14.60 -9.63 0.04
CA MET A 252 -15.13 -8.99 -1.18
C MET A 252 -14.77 -9.77 -2.42
N ALA A 253 -13.52 -10.18 -2.55
CA ALA A 253 -12.93 -10.72 -3.77
C ALA A 253 -12.81 -12.26 -3.79
N ALA A 254 -13.13 -12.95 -2.69
CA ALA A 254 -12.98 -14.40 -2.53
C ALA A 254 -11.55 -14.90 -2.84
N ASP A 255 -11.35 -15.66 -3.91
CA ASP A 255 -10.08 -16.25 -4.35
C ASP A 255 -9.42 -15.47 -5.49
N LYS A 256 -9.92 -14.26 -5.80
CA LYS A 256 -9.31 -13.39 -6.80
C LYS A 256 -7.92 -12.91 -6.36
N GLY A 257 -7.10 -12.49 -7.32
CA GLY A 257 -5.88 -11.75 -7.03
C GLY A 257 -6.18 -10.40 -6.37
N ILE A 258 -5.21 -9.87 -5.64
CA ILE A 258 -5.38 -8.63 -4.87
C ILE A 258 -4.43 -7.58 -5.42
N VAL A 259 -4.96 -6.37 -5.61
CA VAL A 259 -4.21 -5.17 -5.95
C VAL A 259 -4.40 -4.16 -4.82
N PHE A 260 -3.35 -3.48 -4.42
CA PHE A 260 -3.45 -2.31 -3.55
C PHE A 260 -3.33 -1.06 -4.42
N THR A 261 -4.47 -0.45 -4.75
CA THR A 261 -4.47 0.71 -5.65
C THR A 261 -4.04 2.00 -4.96
N GLU A 262 -3.96 1.99 -3.63
CA GLU A 262 -3.23 2.97 -2.83
C GLU A 262 -2.56 2.32 -1.63
N SER A 263 -1.33 2.70 -1.37
CA SER A 263 -0.60 2.49 -0.12
C SER A 263 0.57 3.48 -0.06
N GLY A 264 1.13 3.73 1.11
CA GLY A 264 2.28 4.63 1.18
C GLY A 264 2.52 5.30 2.50
N TYR A 265 3.38 6.32 2.44
CA TYR A 265 3.85 7.11 3.57
C TYR A 265 3.99 8.56 3.17
N HIS A 266 3.47 9.48 3.98
CA HIS A 266 3.70 10.92 3.80
C HIS A 266 4.76 11.47 4.73
N ASN A 267 5.35 12.62 4.35
CA ASN A 267 6.41 13.26 5.11
C ASN A 267 5.94 14.46 5.95
N ALA A 268 4.63 14.70 6.07
CA ALA A 268 4.07 15.74 6.91
C ALA A 268 4.15 15.37 8.39
N VAL A 269 5.35 15.43 8.97
CA VAL A 269 5.61 15.02 10.36
C VAL A 269 4.93 15.91 11.41
N ASN A 270 4.42 17.06 11.01
CA ASN A 270 3.67 18.00 11.84
C ASN A 270 2.17 17.98 11.61
N ASP A 271 1.66 17.13 10.71
CA ASP A 271 0.22 16.90 10.60
C ASP A 271 -0.26 16.00 11.74
N HIS A 272 -1.25 16.48 12.50
CA HIS A 272 -1.87 15.75 13.59
C HIS A 272 -3.33 15.38 13.31
N ARG A 273 -3.82 15.59 12.08
CA ARG A 273 -5.18 15.31 11.63
C ARG A 273 -5.28 14.00 10.86
N ALA A 274 -4.24 13.68 10.10
CA ALA A 274 -4.13 12.46 9.31
C ALA A 274 -3.43 11.33 10.10
N GLN A 275 -3.18 10.22 9.42
CA GLN A 275 -2.26 9.20 9.93
C GLN A 275 -0.85 9.79 10.13
N PRO A 276 -0.02 9.23 11.04
CA PRO A 276 1.28 9.81 11.33
C PRO A 276 2.22 9.84 10.13
N GLY A 277 2.81 11.02 9.86
CA GLY A 277 3.91 11.18 8.91
C GLY A 277 5.24 10.68 9.44
N ILE A 278 6.17 10.40 8.53
CA ILE A 278 7.53 9.97 8.84
C ILE A 278 8.56 10.86 8.14
N SER A 279 9.82 10.80 8.57
CA SER A 279 10.90 11.51 7.89
C SER A 279 11.11 10.97 6.46
N GLU A 280 11.68 11.79 5.58
CA GLU A 280 12.07 11.33 4.24
C GLU A 280 13.15 10.24 4.30
N ALA A 281 14.00 10.22 5.33
CA ALA A 281 15.02 9.19 5.53
C ALA A 281 14.37 7.83 5.88
N ALA A 282 13.37 7.82 6.77
CA ALA A 282 12.60 6.62 7.08
C ALA A 282 11.77 6.16 5.87
N ALA A 283 11.16 7.08 5.11
CA ALA A 283 10.42 6.77 3.90
C ALA A 283 11.30 6.09 2.83
N ALA A 284 12.57 6.50 2.70
CA ALA A 284 13.52 5.88 1.79
C ALA A 284 13.81 4.40 2.10
N LYS A 285 13.65 4.00 3.36
CA LYS A 285 13.76 2.60 3.79
C LYS A 285 12.42 1.85 3.67
N TYR A 286 11.32 2.50 4.07
CA TYR A 286 10.00 1.86 4.15
C TYR A 286 9.35 1.66 2.79
N ILE A 287 9.44 2.63 1.86
CA ILE A 287 8.78 2.53 0.56
C ILE A 287 9.31 1.34 -0.26
N PRO A 288 10.61 1.11 -0.42
CA PRO A 288 11.09 -0.11 -1.07
C PRO A 288 10.67 -1.39 -0.34
N ARG A 289 10.68 -1.38 1.01
CA ARG A 289 10.23 -2.53 1.82
C ARG A 289 8.74 -2.79 1.66
N LEU A 290 7.90 -1.75 1.48
CA LEU A 290 6.48 -1.88 1.22
C LEU A 290 6.24 -2.76 -0.02
N PHE A 291 6.87 -2.43 -1.14
CA PHE A 291 6.73 -3.21 -2.37
C PHE A 291 7.24 -4.65 -2.22
N LEU A 292 8.33 -4.84 -1.49
CA LEU A 292 8.89 -6.18 -1.22
C LEU A 292 7.96 -7.02 -0.33
N GLU A 293 7.40 -6.44 0.72
CA GLU A 293 6.44 -7.11 1.62
C GLU A 293 5.13 -7.44 0.88
N ASP A 294 4.58 -6.48 0.15
CA ASP A 294 3.33 -6.67 -0.59
C ASP A 294 3.47 -7.80 -1.61
N PHE A 295 4.54 -7.79 -2.40
CA PHE A 295 4.82 -8.84 -3.37
C PHE A 295 5.05 -10.20 -2.70
N ALA A 296 5.82 -10.26 -1.61
CA ALA A 296 6.07 -11.49 -0.85
C ALA A 296 4.79 -12.10 -0.25
N HIS A 297 3.75 -11.27 -0.02
CA HIS A 297 2.43 -11.72 0.46
C HIS A 297 1.43 -11.99 -0.68
N GLY A 298 1.87 -11.94 -1.94
CA GLY A 298 1.07 -12.30 -3.10
C GLY A 298 0.15 -11.19 -3.61
N VAL A 299 0.42 -9.93 -3.24
CA VAL A 299 -0.22 -8.77 -3.85
C VAL A 299 0.28 -8.64 -5.29
N LEU A 300 -0.64 -8.60 -6.25
CA LEU A 300 -0.31 -8.60 -7.68
C LEU A 300 0.33 -7.27 -8.11
N ARG A 301 -0.14 -6.16 -7.55
CA ARG A 301 0.42 -4.82 -7.78
C ARG A 301 0.07 -3.89 -6.63
N THR A 302 1.03 -3.03 -6.28
CA THR A 302 0.83 -1.94 -5.34
C THR A 302 1.07 -0.62 -6.06
N TYR A 303 0.14 0.33 -5.94
CA TYR A 303 0.30 1.70 -6.40
C TYR A 303 0.61 2.59 -5.21
N LEU A 304 1.83 3.13 -5.18
CA LEU A 304 2.22 4.07 -4.14
C LEU A 304 1.44 5.38 -4.29
N TYR A 305 0.83 5.86 -3.25
CA TYR A 305 0.29 7.20 -3.16
C TYR A 305 1.34 8.13 -2.54
N GLU A 306 1.92 9.11 -3.31
CA GLU A 306 1.73 9.40 -4.72
C GLU A 306 3.07 9.74 -5.42
N PHE A 307 3.02 10.12 -6.70
CA PHE A 307 4.25 10.38 -7.46
C PHE A 307 4.89 11.72 -7.12
N MET A 308 4.11 12.81 -7.02
CA MET A 308 4.63 14.16 -6.78
C MET A 308 3.82 14.90 -5.72
N ASP A 309 4.51 15.57 -4.78
CA ASP A 309 3.85 16.51 -3.86
C ASP A 309 3.09 17.57 -4.63
N GLU A 310 1.80 17.75 -4.35
CA GLU A 310 0.95 18.63 -5.15
C GLU A 310 1.32 20.11 -5.07
N ALA A 311 1.79 20.56 -3.90
CA ALA A 311 2.21 21.93 -3.64
C ALA A 311 3.24 21.98 -2.51
N ALA A 312 3.94 23.10 -2.38
CA ALA A 312 4.91 23.29 -1.31
C ALA A 312 4.23 23.41 0.06
N ASP A 313 4.72 22.64 1.02
CA ASP A 313 4.36 22.72 2.45
C ASP A 313 5.60 22.85 3.34
N PRO A 314 6.17 24.06 3.48
CA PRO A 314 7.37 24.28 4.29
C PRO A 314 7.18 23.91 5.77
N GLY A 315 5.94 23.83 6.24
CA GLY A 315 5.59 23.49 7.61
C GLY A 315 5.48 21.99 7.87
N LEU A 316 5.46 21.17 6.82
CA LEU A 316 5.18 19.74 6.88
C LEU A 316 3.93 19.43 7.72
N GLY A 317 2.89 20.24 7.56
CA GLY A 317 1.68 20.24 8.36
C GLY A 317 0.41 19.78 7.64
N ASP A 318 0.53 19.41 6.36
CA ASP A 318 -0.56 18.90 5.55
C ASP A 318 -0.16 17.60 4.85
N ALA A 319 -0.77 16.50 5.24
CA ALA A 319 -0.47 15.18 4.67
C ALA A 319 -0.64 15.17 3.14
N GLU A 320 -1.74 15.77 2.63
CA GLU A 320 -2.07 15.76 1.21
C GLU A 320 -1.04 16.46 0.30
N LEU A 321 -0.15 17.25 0.88
CA LEU A 321 0.91 17.94 0.15
C LEU A 321 2.29 17.26 0.27
N ASN A 322 2.37 16.07 0.92
CA ASN A 322 3.65 15.47 1.30
C ASN A 322 3.76 13.96 1.01
N TRP A 323 2.89 13.40 0.19
CA TRP A 323 2.91 11.98 -0.18
C TRP A 323 3.90 11.65 -1.30
N GLY A 324 4.31 12.64 -2.10
CA GLY A 324 5.06 12.46 -3.32
C GLY A 324 6.45 11.85 -3.12
N LEU A 325 6.93 11.16 -4.13
CA LEU A 325 8.35 10.79 -4.30
C LEU A 325 9.19 11.97 -4.81
N VAL A 326 8.57 12.91 -5.52
CA VAL A 326 9.17 14.14 -6.03
C VAL A 326 8.53 15.33 -5.31
N ARG A 327 9.34 16.27 -4.81
CA ARG A 327 8.83 17.44 -4.13
C ARG A 327 8.20 18.44 -5.11
N ALA A 328 7.35 19.33 -4.59
CA ALA A 328 6.67 20.37 -5.38
C ALA A 328 7.63 21.32 -6.15
N ASP A 329 8.91 21.38 -5.79
CA ASP A 329 9.94 22.12 -6.53
C ASP A 329 10.62 21.29 -7.64
N GLY A 330 10.21 20.04 -7.83
CA GLY A 330 10.75 19.11 -8.81
C GLY A 330 11.98 18.33 -8.34
N SER A 331 12.43 18.49 -7.09
CA SER A 331 13.56 17.73 -6.57
C SER A 331 13.16 16.34 -6.09
N GLU A 332 13.98 15.33 -6.38
CA GLU A 332 13.79 13.95 -5.94
C GLU A 332 13.93 13.83 -4.40
N LYS A 333 12.96 13.16 -3.73
CA LYS A 333 13.12 12.73 -2.34
C LYS A 333 14.09 11.52 -2.26
N PRO A 334 14.65 11.21 -1.08
CA PRO A 334 15.48 10.01 -0.91
C PRO A 334 14.78 8.71 -1.33
N ALA A 335 13.47 8.58 -1.09
CA ALA A 335 12.68 7.43 -1.50
C ALA A 335 12.59 7.25 -3.02
N PHE A 336 12.53 8.35 -3.79
CA PHE A 336 12.61 8.28 -5.25
C PHE A 336 13.89 7.60 -5.71
N ARG A 337 15.03 8.05 -5.18
CA ARG A 337 16.34 7.48 -5.54
C ARG A 337 16.48 6.02 -5.12
N ALA A 338 15.96 5.67 -3.93
CA ALA A 338 15.95 4.29 -3.46
C ALA A 338 15.15 3.37 -4.39
N MET A 339 13.95 3.80 -4.79
CA MET A 339 13.10 3.05 -5.72
C MET A 339 13.72 2.96 -7.12
N LYS A 340 14.23 4.07 -7.64
CA LYS A 340 14.95 4.09 -8.94
C LYS A 340 16.10 3.10 -8.98
N ASN A 341 16.92 3.05 -7.92
CA ASN A 341 18.04 2.13 -7.84
C ASN A 341 17.52 0.67 -7.70
N LEU A 342 16.55 0.40 -6.84
CA LEU A 342 16.00 -0.93 -6.66
C LEU A 342 15.38 -1.47 -7.96
N ILE A 343 14.58 -0.65 -8.65
CA ILE A 343 14.00 -1.02 -9.94
C ILE A 343 15.10 -1.28 -10.97
N ALA A 344 16.13 -0.45 -11.04
CA ALA A 344 17.24 -0.62 -11.99
C ALA A 344 18.02 -1.92 -11.75
N GLU A 345 18.27 -2.27 -10.48
CA GLU A 345 19.00 -3.49 -10.11
C GLU A 345 18.18 -4.76 -10.39
N LEU A 346 16.87 -4.71 -10.12
CA LEU A 346 15.97 -5.87 -10.29
C LEU A 346 15.29 -5.88 -11.67
N ASN A 347 15.55 -4.89 -12.54
CA ASN A 347 14.89 -4.79 -13.84
C ASN A 347 15.18 -6.02 -14.70
N ASP A 348 14.09 -6.59 -15.20
CA ASP A 348 14.12 -7.64 -16.22
C ASP A 348 13.07 -7.31 -17.30
N ARG A 349 13.37 -7.66 -18.54
CA ARG A 349 12.53 -7.32 -19.69
C ARG A 349 11.67 -8.47 -20.17
N ALA A 350 11.86 -9.64 -19.59
CA ALA A 350 11.16 -10.86 -19.97
C ALA A 350 11.08 -11.83 -18.79
N GLU A 351 10.08 -12.66 -18.80
CA GLU A 351 10.02 -13.80 -17.88
C GLU A 351 11.14 -14.81 -18.20
N PRO A 352 11.77 -15.40 -17.17
CA PRO A 352 12.73 -16.47 -17.37
C PRO A 352 12.02 -17.72 -17.94
N ALA A 353 12.67 -18.42 -18.86
CA ALA A 353 12.11 -19.67 -19.42
C ALA A 353 11.88 -20.74 -18.34
N GLN A 354 12.63 -20.71 -17.27
CA GLN A 354 12.48 -21.57 -16.10
C GLN A 354 12.95 -20.83 -14.85
N LEU A 355 12.20 -20.93 -13.76
CA LEU A 355 12.58 -20.34 -12.47
C LEU A 355 13.84 -20.98 -11.88
N GLY A 356 14.00 -22.28 -12.05
CA GLY A 356 15.14 -23.02 -11.50
C GLY A 356 15.08 -23.14 -9.98
N HIS A 357 16.23 -23.39 -9.37
CA HIS A 357 16.38 -23.51 -7.92
C HIS A 357 17.73 -22.97 -7.50
N LEU A 358 17.76 -22.23 -6.41
CA LEU A 358 18.98 -21.78 -5.73
C LEU A 358 19.10 -22.54 -4.40
N ASP A 359 20.17 -23.34 -4.26
CA ASP A 359 20.53 -23.96 -2.99
C ASP A 359 21.41 -23.00 -2.19
N TRP A 360 20.87 -22.50 -1.08
CA TRP A 360 21.53 -21.48 -0.27
C TRP A 360 21.10 -21.54 1.19
N THR A 361 21.92 -20.97 2.06
CA THR A 361 21.64 -20.82 3.50
C THR A 361 22.18 -19.49 4.00
N LEU A 362 21.49 -18.92 5.01
CA LEU A 362 21.91 -17.71 5.72
C LEU A 362 22.19 -18.07 7.19
N SER A 363 23.32 -17.64 7.74
CA SER A 363 23.69 -17.91 9.13
C SER A 363 24.33 -16.66 9.78
N PRO A 364 23.92 -16.28 11.00
CA PRO A 364 22.79 -16.85 11.75
C PRO A 364 21.45 -16.51 11.12
N THR A 365 20.41 -17.28 11.39
CA THR A 365 19.02 -16.92 11.10
C THR A 365 18.52 -15.99 12.19
N ASP A 366 17.84 -14.91 11.79
CA ASP A 366 17.20 -13.95 12.69
C ASP A 366 15.79 -13.68 12.18
N SER A 367 14.80 -13.73 13.05
CA SER A 367 13.38 -13.56 12.67
C SER A 367 13.04 -12.16 12.14
N ARG A 368 13.93 -11.21 12.32
CA ARG A 368 13.80 -9.86 11.75
C ARG A 368 14.21 -9.79 10.29
N ILE A 369 14.98 -10.78 9.81
CA ILE A 369 15.44 -10.80 8.43
C ILE A 369 14.34 -11.38 7.55
N HIS A 370 13.81 -10.55 6.66
CA HIS A 370 12.96 -10.96 5.56
C HIS A 370 13.79 -11.11 4.29
N CYS A 371 13.32 -11.92 3.36
CA CYS A 371 14.02 -12.19 2.12
C CYS A 371 13.05 -12.51 0.99
N LEU A 372 13.30 -11.94 -0.17
CA LEU A 372 12.67 -12.29 -1.43
C LEU A 372 13.73 -12.90 -2.35
N LEU A 373 13.42 -14.06 -2.96
CA LEU A 373 14.29 -14.71 -3.94
C LEU A 373 13.70 -14.54 -5.32
N LEU A 374 14.42 -13.89 -6.22
CA LEU A 374 14.00 -13.60 -7.57
C LEU A 374 14.90 -14.28 -8.60
N ARG A 375 14.36 -14.49 -9.80
CA ARG A 375 15.06 -15.05 -10.96
C ARG A 375 14.98 -14.10 -12.14
N LYS A 376 16.13 -13.75 -12.71
CA LYS A 376 16.22 -12.98 -13.96
C LYS A 376 16.17 -13.89 -15.19
N SER A 377 15.65 -13.39 -16.30
CA SER A 377 15.63 -14.07 -17.60
C SER A 377 17.03 -14.36 -18.15
N SER A 378 18.02 -13.54 -17.77
CA SER A 378 19.45 -13.73 -18.08
C SER A 378 20.11 -14.89 -17.31
N GLY A 379 19.47 -15.35 -16.23
CA GLY A 379 19.90 -16.54 -15.51
C GLY A 379 20.49 -16.29 -14.12
N GLU A 380 20.63 -15.07 -13.67
CA GLU A 380 21.01 -14.71 -12.32
C GLU A 380 19.86 -14.89 -11.34
N PHE A 381 20.22 -15.06 -10.06
CA PHE A 381 19.29 -14.98 -8.93
C PHE A 381 19.58 -13.70 -8.14
N ASP A 382 18.51 -13.01 -7.71
CA ASP A 382 18.60 -11.92 -6.77
C ASP A 382 17.98 -12.34 -5.44
N LEU A 383 18.79 -12.29 -4.37
CA LEU A 383 18.32 -12.39 -2.99
C LEU A 383 18.22 -10.99 -2.43
N VAL A 384 17.01 -10.54 -2.13
CA VAL A 384 16.77 -9.24 -1.53
C VAL A 384 16.50 -9.42 -0.05
N PHE A 385 17.40 -8.91 0.80
CA PHE A 385 17.30 -8.99 2.25
C PHE A 385 16.99 -7.65 2.88
N TRP A 386 16.22 -7.63 3.95
CA TRP A 386 16.02 -6.46 4.81
C TRP A 386 15.70 -6.89 6.24
N GLN A 387 15.90 -5.97 7.21
CA GLN A 387 15.34 -6.18 8.53
C GLN A 387 13.95 -5.55 8.58
N GLU A 388 12.92 -6.35 8.88
CA GLU A 388 11.56 -5.86 9.06
C GLU A 388 11.36 -5.38 10.50
N ILE A 389 11.89 -4.19 10.76
CA ILE A 389 11.83 -3.49 12.05
C ILE A 389 11.52 -2.02 11.84
N SER A 390 11.12 -1.33 12.91
CA SER A 390 10.87 0.12 12.85
C SER A 390 12.15 0.91 12.58
N SER A 391 12.11 1.79 11.56
CA SER A 391 13.17 2.75 11.22
C SER A 391 12.81 4.17 11.68
N TYR A 392 11.62 4.37 12.29
CA TYR A 392 11.14 5.64 12.79
C TYR A 392 10.38 5.49 14.11
N ASP A 393 10.69 6.33 15.10
CA ASP A 393 9.98 6.41 16.38
C ASP A 393 8.87 7.47 16.27
N LEU A 394 7.65 7.01 15.98
CA LEU A 394 6.46 7.87 15.83
C LEU A 394 6.15 8.71 17.08
N ARG A 395 6.51 8.22 18.27
CA ARG A 395 6.26 8.95 19.53
C ARG A 395 7.22 10.11 19.75
N ARG A 396 8.46 9.95 19.28
CA ARG A 396 9.53 10.94 19.47
C ARG A 396 9.75 11.79 18.21
N GLY A 397 9.21 11.37 17.08
CA GLY A 397 9.44 12.02 15.79
C GLY A 397 10.90 11.91 15.32
N LEU A 398 11.56 10.78 15.55
CA LEU A 398 12.98 10.61 15.28
C LEU A 398 13.26 9.34 14.49
N ASP A 399 14.25 9.42 13.60
CA ASP A 399 14.79 8.24 12.92
C ASP A 399 15.47 7.31 13.94
N ILE A 400 15.35 6.00 13.67
CA ILE A 400 15.99 4.95 14.46
C ILE A 400 17.19 4.41 13.67
N GLU A 401 18.37 4.54 14.25
CA GLU A 401 19.58 3.92 13.72
C GLU A 401 19.63 2.45 14.16
N ASN A 402 19.30 1.56 13.25
CA ASN A 402 19.32 0.12 13.49
C ASN A 402 20.67 -0.48 13.11
N PRO A 403 21.32 -1.25 14.01
CA PRO A 403 22.55 -1.93 13.62
C PRO A 403 22.25 -3.04 12.60
N SER A 404 23.09 -3.14 11.57
CA SER A 404 23.02 -4.25 10.60
C SER A 404 23.28 -5.58 11.28
N ILE A 405 22.63 -6.67 10.84
CA ILE A 405 22.83 -8.02 11.33
C ILE A 405 23.96 -8.69 10.52
N PRO A 406 25.12 -8.99 11.16
CA PRO A 406 26.19 -9.72 10.50
C PRO A 406 25.73 -11.15 10.17
N SER A 407 25.85 -11.55 8.91
CA SER A 407 25.40 -12.85 8.41
C SER A 407 26.39 -13.39 7.40
N VAL A 408 26.35 -14.71 7.13
CA VAL A 408 27.07 -15.35 6.06
C VAL A 408 26.06 -16.05 5.15
N LEU A 409 26.04 -15.66 3.88
CA LEU A 409 25.28 -16.32 2.83
C LEU A 409 26.18 -17.40 2.20
N THR A 410 25.70 -18.65 2.19
CA THR A 410 26.43 -19.80 1.67
C THR A 410 25.61 -20.47 0.57
N PHE A 411 26.28 -20.90 -0.50
CA PHE A 411 25.66 -21.53 -1.67
C PHE A 411 26.01 -23.01 -1.73
N GLY A 412 25.10 -23.86 -2.23
CA GLY A 412 25.34 -25.30 -2.42
C GLY A 412 26.42 -25.62 -3.46
N ARG A 413 26.76 -24.64 -4.33
CA ARG A 413 27.91 -24.70 -5.25
C ARG A 413 28.54 -23.32 -5.36
N HIS A 414 29.79 -23.25 -5.85
CA HIS A 414 30.46 -21.98 -6.03
C HIS A 414 29.71 -21.13 -7.09
N ALA A 415 29.39 -19.90 -6.73
CA ALA A 415 28.91 -18.90 -7.66
C ALA A 415 30.08 -18.37 -8.49
N ALA A 416 29.88 -18.14 -9.79
CA ALA A 416 30.85 -17.49 -10.64
C ALA A 416 31.11 -16.04 -10.20
N ARG A 417 30.02 -15.35 -9.83
CA ARG A 417 30.06 -14.00 -9.28
C ARG A 417 28.92 -13.77 -8.29
N VAL A 418 29.18 -13.01 -7.23
CA VAL A 418 28.18 -12.45 -6.31
C VAL A 418 28.41 -10.95 -6.22
N THR A 419 27.38 -10.16 -6.49
CA THR A 419 27.43 -8.70 -6.41
C THR A 419 26.41 -8.22 -5.37
N VAL A 420 26.82 -7.30 -4.50
CA VAL A 420 25.96 -6.79 -3.41
C VAL A 420 25.70 -5.31 -3.65
N TYR A 421 24.43 -4.91 -3.62
CA TYR A 421 23.96 -3.54 -3.79
C TYR A 421 23.16 -3.06 -2.60
N ASP A 422 23.20 -1.77 -2.34
CA ASP A 422 22.36 -1.06 -1.37
C ASP A 422 21.63 0.08 -2.10
N PRO A 423 20.43 -0.18 -2.62
CA PRO A 423 19.70 0.78 -3.44
C PRO A 423 19.35 2.09 -2.72
N VAL A 424 19.23 2.06 -1.39
CA VAL A 424 18.91 3.25 -0.60
C VAL A 424 20.10 4.21 -0.53
N ARG A 425 21.31 3.67 -0.50
CA ARG A 425 22.53 4.46 -0.34
C ARG A 425 23.16 4.89 -1.67
N GLN A 426 23.20 3.98 -2.64
CA GLN A 426 23.86 4.24 -3.92
C GLN A 426 23.45 3.25 -5.01
N SER A 427 23.64 3.63 -6.28
CA SER A 427 23.40 2.77 -7.44
C SER A 427 24.57 1.86 -7.80
N ALA A 428 25.80 2.15 -7.30
CA ALA A 428 26.96 1.32 -7.57
C ALA A 428 27.02 0.13 -6.60
N PRO A 429 27.62 -1.02 -7.00
CA PRO A 429 27.83 -2.14 -6.10
C PRO A 429 28.61 -1.74 -4.84
N LEU A 430 28.22 -2.30 -3.68
CA LEU A 430 29.00 -2.22 -2.46
C LEU A 430 30.21 -3.16 -2.51
N HIS A 431 29.96 -4.39 -2.96
CA HIS A 431 30.96 -5.48 -3.01
C HIS A 431 30.73 -6.36 -4.23
N SER A 432 31.80 -6.97 -4.73
CA SER A 432 31.74 -8.01 -5.74
C SER A 432 32.74 -9.10 -5.40
N PHE A 433 32.33 -10.36 -5.55
CA PHE A 433 33.13 -11.55 -5.21
C PHE A 433 33.09 -12.51 -6.39
N ASP A 434 34.25 -13.00 -6.82
CA ASP A 434 34.35 -13.98 -7.90
C ASP A 434 34.70 -15.36 -7.37
N HIS A 435 34.08 -16.41 -7.94
CA HIS A 435 34.31 -17.84 -7.64
C HIS A 435 34.19 -18.21 -6.16
N VAL A 436 33.11 -17.78 -5.51
CA VAL A 436 32.91 -17.95 -4.07
C VAL A 436 31.80 -18.94 -3.73
N GLY A 437 31.98 -19.70 -2.64
CA GLY A 437 30.97 -20.57 -2.05
C GLY A 437 30.17 -19.89 -0.93
N SER A 438 30.66 -18.78 -0.40
CA SER A 438 29.97 -17.97 0.60
C SER A 438 30.44 -16.52 0.61
N VAL A 439 29.58 -15.61 1.07
CA VAL A 439 29.89 -14.19 1.21
C VAL A 439 29.44 -13.66 2.57
N PRO A 440 30.21 -12.78 3.23
CA PRO A 440 29.76 -12.07 4.42
C PRO A 440 28.79 -10.97 4.03
N LEU A 441 27.71 -10.80 4.77
CA LEU A 441 26.74 -9.75 4.63
C LEU A 441 26.57 -9.01 5.95
N ALA A 442 26.17 -7.73 5.86
CA ALA A 442 25.70 -6.94 6.98
C ALA A 442 24.30 -6.44 6.62
N ILE A 443 23.26 -7.19 7.01
CA ILE A 443 21.88 -6.95 6.57
C ILE A 443 21.32 -5.77 7.33
N PRO A 444 21.01 -4.63 6.65
CA PRO A 444 20.47 -3.42 7.26
C PRO A 444 18.94 -3.47 7.39
N ASP A 445 18.34 -2.38 7.86
CA ASP A 445 16.88 -2.18 7.87
C ASP A 445 16.33 -1.55 6.58
N GLU A 446 17.18 -1.37 5.58
CA GLU A 446 16.83 -1.09 4.17
C GLU A 446 17.09 -2.33 3.30
N PRO A 447 16.54 -2.39 2.08
CA PRO A 447 16.82 -3.49 1.15
C PRO A 447 18.30 -3.62 0.77
N LEU A 448 18.82 -4.84 0.86
CA LEU A 448 20.15 -5.22 0.38
C LEU A 448 19.96 -6.26 -0.73
N VAL A 449 20.36 -5.95 -1.97
CA VAL A 449 20.25 -6.87 -3.11
C VAL A 449 21.54 -7.63 -3.27
N VAL A 450 21.44 -8.96 -3.38
CA VAL A 450 22.58 -9.88 -3.62
C VAL A 450 22.33 -10.63 -4.92
N GLU A 451 22.91 -10.17 -5.99
CA GLU A 451 22.87 -10.81 -7.31
C GLU A 451 23.87 -11.97 -7.37
N VAL A 452 23.42 -13.14 -7.80
CA VAL A 452 24.22 -14.39 -7.84
C VAL A 452 24.20 -14.99 -9.23
N ALA A 453 25.37 -15.05 -9.88
CA ALA A 453 25.61 -15.68 -11.19
C ALA A 453 26.38 -17.00 -11.02
N PHE A 454 26.02 -18.04 -11.82
CA PHE A 454 26.68 -19.35 -11.79
C PHE A 454 27.35 -19.71 -13.11
#